data_b0cb5d76a06413c69e188ec9001350ef
#
_entry.id   b0cb5d76a06413c69e188ec9001350ef
#
_cell.length_a   1.000
_cell.length_b   1.000
_cell.length_c   1.000
_cell.angle_alpha   90.00
_cell.angle_beta   90.00
_cell.angle_gamma   90.00
#
_symmetry.space_group_name_H-M   'P 1'
#
loop_
_entity.id
_entity.type
_entity.pdbx_description
1 polymer ?
#
loop_
_entity_poly.entity_id
_entity_poly.type
_entity_poly.pdbx_seq_one_letter_code
_entity_poly.pdbx_strand_id
1 'polypeptide(L)'
;TEMDGFGTNTNVIVVAATNRADVLDKALMRAGRFDRQIYVDLPDVRERKEIFEVHLRPLKKVADELDTDFMAKQTPGFSGADIANVCNEAALIAARKGKQAVGKQDFLDAVDRIVGGLEKKNKIITPEEKQAIAFHEAGHATISWMLEHAAPLVKVTIVPRGQSLGAAWYLPEERLIVRPEQMLDEMCAALGGRAAEKVIFNKISTGALSDLEKVTKQARAMVTVYGLNDKVGNLTYHDSSGQSEYNFTKPYSEKTSELIDKEISNLIEEQYQRAIKILEENKDKLSK
;
A
#
# COMPACT_ATOMS: atom_id res chain seq x y z
N THR A 1 36.92 7.63 16.12
CA THR A 1 38.34 7.99 16.25
C THR A 1 39.08 7.88 14.94
N GLU A 2 38.93 6.81 14.15
CA GLU A 2 39.62 6.65 12.87
C GLU A 2 39.23 7.69 11.81
N MET A 3 38.00 8.24 11.87
CA MET A 3 37.56 9.27 10.93
C MET A 3 38.07 10.67 11.28
N ASP A 4 38.39 10.96 12.53
CA ASP A 4 38.91 12.27 12.95
C ASP A 4 40.38 12.47 12.59
N GLY A 5 41.08 11.40 12.13
CA GLY A 5 42.49 11.42 11.73
C GLY A 5 42.78 11.67 10.25
N PHE A 6 41.74 11.84 9.42
CA PHE A 6 41.88 12.05 7.98
C PHE A 6 42.39 13.45 7.54
N GLY A 7 42.85 14.28 8.45
CA GLY A 7 43.32 15.65 8.17
C GLY A 7 44.45 15.78 7.14
N THR A 8 45.00 14.70 6.66
CA THR A 8 46.12 14.69 5.67
C THR A 8 45.82 13.92 4.38
N ASN A 9 44.73 13.18 4.29
CA ASN A 9 44.38 12.42 3.09
C ASN A 9 43.44 13.20 2.18
N THR A 10 43.99 14.10 1.37
CA THR A 10 43.27 15.01 0.47
C THR A 10 42.54 14.32 -0.71
N ASN A 11 42.67 13.00 -0.89
CA ASN A 11 42.13 12.29 -2.05
C ASN A 11 41.25 11.07 -1.73
N VAL A 12 40.78 10.95 -0.49
CA VAL A 12 39.90 9.84 -0.08
C VAL A 12 38.51 10.36 0.26
N ILE A 13 37.50 9.82 -0.39
CA ILE A 13 36.10 10.05 -0.05
C ILE A 13 35.56 8.78 0.60
N VAL A 14 35.04 8.92 1.81
CA VAL A 14 34.39 7.82 2.53
C VAL A 14 32.88 7.90 2.28
N VAL A 15 32.32 6.80 1.75
CA VAL A 15 30.89 6.68 1.48
C VAL A 15 30.35 5.51 2.30
N ALA A 16 29.23 5.73 2.97
CA ALA A 16 28.49 4.69 3.70
C ALA A 16 27.04 4.66 3.22
N ALA A 17 26.42 3.48 3.24
CA ALA A 17 25.02 3.31 2.92
C ALA A 17 24.32 2.53 4.04
N THR A 18 23.10 2.92 4.37
CA THR A 18 22.26 2.24 5.36
C THR A 18 20.79 2.42 5.02
N ASN A 19 19.98 1.42 5.32
CA ASN A 19 18.52 1.52 5.26
C ASN A 19 17.94 2.14 6.55
N ARG A 20 18.77 2.35 7.58
CA ARG A 20 18.36 2.85 8.89
C ARG A 20 19.27 3.97 9.35
N ALA A 21 19.04 5.16 8.82
CA ALA A 21 19.75 6.35 9.26
C ALA A 21 19.42 6.75 10.70
N ASP A 22 18.22 6.36 11.18
CA ASP A 22 17.68 6.61 12.51
C ASP A 22 18.51 5.99 13.66
N VAL A 23 19.18 4.86 13.41
CA VAL A 23 20.00 4.15 14.40
C VAL A 23 21.46 4.59 14.40
N LEU A 24 21.88 5.47 13.49
CA LEU A 24 23.24 5.95 13.44
C LEU A 24 23.53 6.92 14.61
N ASP A 25 24.71 6.76 15.19
CA ASP A 25 25.20 7.70 16.20
C ASP A 25 25.27 9.12 15.59
N LYS A 26 24.62 10.08 16.23
CA LYS A 26 24.63 11.50 15.84
C LYS A 26 26.06 12.06 15.71
N ALA A 27 27.02 11.48 16.42
CA ALA A 27 28.42 11.86 16.30
C ALA A 27 29.02 11.52 14.93
N LEU A 28 28.52 10.50 14.25
CA LEU A 28 28.95 10.16 12.88
C LEU A 28 28.46 11.16 11.83
N MET A 29 27.38 11.86 12.12
CA MET A 29 26.73 12.79 11.19
C MET A 29 27.24 14.24 11.33
N ARG A 30 28.30 14.46 12.13
CA ARG A 30 28.90 15.80 12.31
C ARG A 30 29.81 16.16 11.14
N ALA A 31 30.02 17.47 10.97
CA ALA A 31 30.94 18.02 9.97
C ALA A 31 32.33 17.35 10.08
N GLY A 32 32.93 17.02 8.95
CA GLY A 32 34.20 16.31 8.85
C GLY A 32 34.08 14.79 8.93
N ARG A 33 32.89 14.23 9.01
CA ARG A 33 32.61 12.79 8.95
C ARG A 33 31.56 12.54 7.83
N PHE A 34 30.38 12.01 8.14
CA PHE A 34 29.30 11.84 7.17
C PHE A 34 28.38 13.06 7.19
N ASP A 35 28.90 14.19 6.77
CA ASP A 35 28.19 15.48 6.80
C ASP A 35 27.22 15.67 5.64
N ARG A 36 27.34 14.87 4.58
CA ARG A 36 26.43 14.87 3.43
C ARG A 36 25.58 13.63 3.44
N GLN A 37 24.27 13.84 3.58
CA GLN A 37 23.27 12.78 3.49
C GLN A 37 22.59 12.87 2.14
N ILE A 38 22.52 11.74 1.44
CA ILE A 38 21.78 11.59 0.20
C ILE A 38 20.68 10.58 0.48
N TYR A 39 19.44 11.05 0.40
CA TYR A 39 18.27 10.18 0.50
C TYR A 39 17.96 9.63 -0.89
N VAL A 40 17.78 8.30 -0.95
CA VAL A 40 17.35 7.60 -2.17
C VAL A 40 15.94 7.14 -1.94
N ASP A 41 15.00 7.85 -2.53
CA ASP A 41 13.57 7.53 -2.45
C ASP A 41 13.21 6.32 -3.33
N LEU A 42 11.97 5.83 -3.18
CA LEU A 42 11.43 4.84 -4.09
C LEU A 42 11.27 5.46 -5.48
N PRO A 43 11.52 4.69 -6.55
CA PRO A 43 11.47 5.20 -7.91
C PRO A 43 10.04 5.62 -8.31
N ASP A 44 9.93 6.74 -9.00
CA ASP A 44 8.68 7.18 -9.65
C ASP A 44 8.32 6.27 -10.84
N VAL A 45 7.17 6.54 -11.49
CA VAL A 45 6.69 5.71 -12.61
C VAL A 45 7.67 5.70 -13.80
N ARG A 46 8.39 6.79 -14.06
CA ARG A 46 9.36 6.89 -15.17
C ARG A 46 10.63 6.12 -14.86
N GLU A 47 11.14 6.30 -13.64
CA GLU A 47 12.29 5.59 -13.13
C GLU A 47 12.02 4.08 -13.06
N ARG A 48 10.82 3.64 -12.62
CA ARG A 48 10.44 2.22 -12.65
C ARG A 48 10.43 1.65 -14.07
N LYS A 49 9.97 2.42 -15.05
CA LYS A 49 10.04 2.02 -16.46
C LYS A 49 11.48 1.74 -16.90
N GLU A 50 12.40 2.67 -16.61
CA GLU A 50 13.82 2.50 -16.95
C GLU A 50 14.44 1.31 -16.21
N ILE A 51 14.07 1.08 -14.95
CA ILE A 51 14.52 -0.08 -14.17
C ILE A 51 13.99 -1.37 -14.80
N PHE A 52 12.73 -1.43 -15.25
CA PHE A 52 12.21 -2.57 -16.00
C PHE A 52 13.02 -2.83 -17.28
N GLU A 53 13.33 -1.80 -18.05
CA GLU A 53 14.14 -1.94 -19.26
C GLU A 53 15.53 -2.53 -18.97
N VAL A 54 16.16 -2.14 -17.86
CA VAL A 54 17.45 -2.72 -17.42
C VAL A 54 17.30 -4.20 -17.08
N HIS A 55 16.29 -4.58 -16.32
CA HIS A 55 16.09 -5.97 -15.87
C HIS A 55 15.50 -6.90 -16.94
N LEU A 56 14.90 -6.35 -18.01
CA LEU A 56 14.44 -7.12 -19.15
C LEU A 56 15.58 -7.48 -20.13
N ARG A 57 16.62 -6.66 -20.23
CA ARG A 57 17.77 -6.91 -21.16
C ARG A 57 18.39 -8.30 -21.04
N PRO A 58 18.60 -8.86 -19.83
CA PRO A 58 19.19 -10.20 -19.67
C PRO A 58 18.24 -11.33 -20.10
N LEU A 59 16.92 -11.06 -20.22
CA LEU A 59 15.95 -12.07 -20.61
C LEU A 59 16.06 -12.35 -22.11
N LYS A 60 16.44 -13.59 -22.46
CA LYS A 60 16.75 -13.99 -23.83
C LYS A 60 15.58 -13.86 -24.81
N LYS A 61 14.36 -13.94 -24.31
CA LYS A 61 13.14 -13.86 -25.12
C LYS A 61 12.05 -13.16 -24.31
N VAL A 62 11.78 -11.93 -24.69
CA VAL A 62 10.66 -11.12 -24.20
C VAL A 62 9.70 -10.95 -25.38
N ALA A 63 8.40 -11.07 -25.14
CA ALA A 63 7.40 -10.87 -26.20
C ALA A 63 7.38 -9.38 -26.62
N ASP A 64 7.26 -9.13 -27.92
CA ASP A 64 7.23 -7.78 -28.51
C ASP A 64 6.08 -6.90 -27.97
N GLU A 65 5.04 -7.53 -27.41
CA GLU A 65 3.88 -6.88 -26.80
C GLU A 65 4.12 -6.38 -25.38
N LEU A 66 5.33 -6.55 -24.81
CA LEU A 66 5.62 -6.19 -23.43
C LEU A 66 5.81 -4.68 -23.32
N ASP A 67 4.81 -4.00 -22.79
CA ASP A 67 4.81 -2.57 -22.54
C ASP A 67 5.38 -2.26 -21.14
N THR A 68 6.60 -1.73 -21.12
CA THR A 68 7.30 -1.33 -19.86
C THR A 68 6.60 -0.17 -19.17
N ASP A 69 5.92 0.71 -19.92
CA ASP A 69 5.15 1.81 -19.36
C ASP A 69 3.93 1.28 -18.58
N PHE A 70 3.21 0.33 -19.19
CA PHE A 70 2.13 -0.37 -18.49
C PHE A 70 2.62 -1.07 -17.23
N MET A 71 3.76 -1.78 -17.29
CA MET A 71 4.31 -2.50 -16.13
C MET A 71 4.71 -1.56 -15.01
N ALA A 72 5.34 -0.43 -15.33
CA ALA A 72 5.70 0.60 -14.35
C ALA A 72 4.46 1.16 -13.63
N LYS A 73 3.36 1.34 -14.35
CA LYS A 73 2.07 1.76 -13.78
C LYS A 73 1.44 0.68 -12.88
N GLN A 74 1.69 -0.61 -13.15
CA GLN A 74 1.16 -1.73 -12.35
C GLN A 74 1.95 -2.00 -11.07
N THR A 75 3.07 -1.31 -10.85
CA THR A 75 3.99 -1.54 -9.72
C THR A 75 4.26 -0.28 -8.89
N PRO A 76 3.20 0.47 -8.44
CA PRO A 76 3.42 1.64 -7.61
C PRO A 76 4.10 1.25 -6.29
N GLY A 77 5.05 2.07 -5.85
CA GLY A 77 5.77 1.84 -4.60
C GLY A 77 6.80 0.71 -4.62
N PHE A 78 7.07 0.10 -5.79
CA PHE A 78 8.10 -0.93 -5.91
C PHE A 78 9.50 -0.30 -5.96
N SER A 79 10.42 -0.92 -5.22
CA SER A 79 11.84 -0.62 -5.34
C SER A 79 12.47 -1.27 -6.57
N GLY A 80 13.69 -0.89 -6.91
CA GLY A 80 14.46 -1.57 -7.96
C GLY A 80 14.64 -3.07 -7.70
N ALA A 81 14.78 -3.47 -6.43
CA ALA A 81 14.89 -4.88 -6.04
C ALA A 81 13.56 -5.64 -6.27
N ASP A 82 12.42 -5.01 -5.98
CA ASP A 82 11.10 -5.60 -6.24
C ASP A 82 10.89 -5.80 -7.74
N ILE A 83 11.25 -4.81 -8.56
CA ILE A 83 11.16 -4.90 -10.03
C ILE A 83 12.06 -6.02 -10.57
N ALA A 84 13.30 -6.13 -10.08
CA ALA A 84 14.19 -7.23 -10.44
C ALA A 84 13.56 -8.60 -10.12
N ASN A 85 12.94 -8.70 -8.94
CA ASN A 85 12.24 -9.91 -8.50
C ASN A 85 11.02 -10.21 -9.39
N VAL A 86 10.23 -9.20 -9.79
CA VAL A 86 9.13 -9.36 -10.74
C VAL A 86 9.63 -9.93 -12.08
N CYS A 87 10.69 -9.37 -12.64
CA CYS A 87 11.26 -9.85 -13.90
C CYS A 87 11.72 -11.30 -13.82
N ASN A 88 12.41 -11.66 -12.72
CA ASN A 88 12.87 -13.02 -12.49
C ASN A 88 11.71 -14.01 -12.30
N GLU A 89 10.70 -13.64 -11.49
CA GLU A 89 9.54 -14.49 -11.26
C GLU A 89 8.69 -14.68 -12.53
N ALA A 90 8.52 -13.63 -13.35
CA ALA A 90 7.84 -13.73 -14.64
C ALA A 90 8.54 -14.71 -15.58
N ALA A 91 9.88 -14.70 -15.61
CA ALA A 91 10.65 -15.65 -16.39
C ALA A 91 10.47 -17.09 -15.89
N LEU A 92 10.44 -17.31 -14.58
CA LEU A 92 10.16 -18.61 -13.95
C LEU A 92 8.73 -19.10 -14.28
N ILE A 93 7.73 -18.21 -14.24
CA ILE A 93 6.34 -18.52 -14.59
C ILE A 93 6.25 -18.93 -16.06
N ALA A 94 6.85 -18.18 -16.97
CA ALA A 94 6.87 -18.51 -18.41
C ALA A 94 7.55 -19.87 -18.65
N ALA A 95 8.68 -20.12 -18.00
CA ALA A 95 9.38 -21.39 -18.11
C ALA A 95 8.54 -22.59 -17.62
N ARG A 96 7.84 -22.45 -16.48
CA ARG A 96 6.92 -23.48 -15.96
C ARG A 96 5.74 -23.75 -16.88
N LYS A 97 5.29 -22.73 -17.62
CA LYS A 97 4.22 -22.87 -18.64
C LYS A 97 4.74 -23.37 -19.99
N GLY A 98 6.03 -23.68 -20.12
CA GLY A 98 6.67 -24.13 -21.36
C GLY A 98 6.68 -23.07 -22.48
N LYS A 99 6.55 -21.80 -22.17
CA LYS A 99 6.52 -20.70 -23.12
C LYS A 99 7.90 -20.43 -23.70
N GLN A 100 7.96 -19.97 -24.95
CA GLN A 100 9.21 -19.58 -25.60
C GLN A 100 9.65 -18.15 -25.28
N ALA A 101 8.73 -17.30 -24.82
CA ALA A 101 8.98 -15.91 -24.46
C ALA A 101 8.16 -15.52 -23.23
N VAL A 102 8.67 -14.55 -22.47
CA VAL A 102 7.98 -13.97 -21.31
C VAL A 102 7.01 -12.91 -21.82
N GLY A 103 5.73 -13.08 -21.54
CA GLY A 103 4.67 -12.17 -21.99
C GLY A 103 4.04 -11.36 -20.87
N LYS A 104 3.18 -10.41 -21.23
CA LYS A 104 2.47 -9.52 -20.31
C LYS A 104 1.78 -10.27 -19.17
N GLN A 105 1.09 -11.38 -19.48
CA GLN A 105 0.37 -12.15 -18.46
C GLN A 105 1.32 -12.78 -17.42
N ASP A 106 2.54 -13.18 -17.82
CA ASP A 106 3.49 -13.77 -16.88
C ASP A 106 4.02 -12.73 -15.88
N PHE A 107 4.16 -11.47 -16.32
CA PHE A 107 4.47 -10.34 -15.43
C PHE A 107 3.31 -10.01 -14.49
N LEU A 108 2.09 -9.97 -14.95
CA LEU A 108 0.92 -9.77 -14.09
C LEU A 108 0.82 -10.87 -13.03
N ASP A 109 1.01 -12.13 -13.43
CA ASP A 109 1.04 -13.27 -12.51
C ASP A 109 2.20 -13.17 -11.50
N ALA A 110 3.35 -12.62 -11.93
CA ALA A 110 4.50 -12.39 -11.06
C ALA A 110 4.24 -11.28 -10.03
N VAL A 111 3.66 -10.16 -10.45
CA VAL A 111 3.23 -9.08 -9.55
C VAL A 111 2.24 -9.63 -8.53
N ASP A 112 1.22 -10.37 -8.98
CA ASP A 112 0.25 -11.02 -8.08
C ASP A 112 0.90 -11.92 -7.04
N ARG A 113 1.91 -12.68 -7.46
CA ARG A 113 2.61 -13.61 -6.58
C ARG A 113 3.49 -12.90 -5.57
N ILE A 114 4.12 -11.79 -5.95
CA ILE A 114 5.00 -11.01 -5.07
C ILE A 114 4.17 -10.24 -4.06
N VAL A 115 3.10 -9.58 -4.48
CA VAL A 115 2.26 -8.77 -3.61
C VAL A 115 1.29 -9.62 -2.78
N GLY A 116 0.58 -10.56 -3.43
CA GLY A 116 -0.44 -11.39 -2.80
C GLY A 116 0.08 -12.71 -2.22
N GLY A 117 1.30 -13.11 -2.56
CA GLY A 117 1.86 -14.42 -2.19
C GLY A 117 1.43 -15.56 -3.11
N LEU A 118 1.81 -16.78 -2.72
CA LEU A 118 1.49 -17.99 -3.48
C LEU A 118 -0.01 -18.31 -3.42
N GLU A 119 -0.56 -18.72 -4.56
CA GLU A 119 -1.91 -19.27 -4.63
C GLU A 119 -2.05 -20.53 -3.77
N LYS A 120 -3.07 -20.57 -2.92
CA LYS A 120 -3.39 -21.71 -2.06
C LYS A 120 -4.39 -22.64 -2.76
N LYS A 121 -3.89 -23.50 -3.61
CA LYS A 121 -4.72 -24.47 -4.38
C LYS A 121 -5.48 -25.47 -3.54
N ASN A 122 -5.01 -25.74 -2.32
CA ASN A 122 -5.58 -26.78 -1.44
C ASN A 122 -6.51 -26.22 -0.36
N LYS A 123 -6.89 -24.93 -0.42
CA LYS A 123 -7.80 -24.37 0.55
C LYS A 123 -9.23 -24.77 0.21
N ILE A 124 -9.84 -25.55 1.08
CA ILE A 124 -11.25 -25.92 0.97
C ILE A 124 -12.06 -24.70 1.42
N ILE A 125 -12.81 -24.11 0.50
CA ILE A 125 -13.70 -22.97 0.75
C ILE A 125 -15.12 -23.49 0.44
N THR A 126 -16.04 -23.31 1.37
CA THR A 126 -17.43 -23.68 1.14
C THR A 126 -18.08 -22.76 0.09
N PRO A 127 -19.15 -23.18 -0.58
CA PRO A 127 -19.89 -22.34 -1.52
C PRO A 127 -20.37 -21.04 -0.90
N GLU A 128 -20.82 -21.09 0.36
CA GLU A 128 -21.28 -19.93 1.13
C GLU A 128 -20.14 -18.95 1.40
N GLU A 129 -18.98 -19.45 1.85
CA GLU A 129 -17.79 -18.63 2.05
C GLU A 129 -17.31 -18.01 0.74
N LYS A 130 -17.32 -18.78 -0.36
CA LYS A 130 -16.93 -18.29 -1.68
C LYS A 130 -17.85 -17.15 -2.14
N GLN A 131 -19.15 -17.27 -1.89
CA GLN A 131 -20.11 -16.23 -2.19
C GLN A 131 -19.87 -14.98 -1.32
N ALA A 132 -19.62 -15.17 -0.02
CA ALA A 132 -19.31 -14.06 0.88
C ALA A 132 -18.06 -13.30 0.44
N ILE A 133 -16.98 -14.02 0.08
CA ILE A 133 -15.74 -13.41 -0.45
C ILE A 133 -16.02 -12.66 -1.76
N ALA A 134 -16.80 -13.25 -2.66
CA ALA A 134 -17.12 -12.62 -3.94
C ALA A 134 -17.84 -11.28 -3.77
N PHE A 135 -18.85 -11.23 -2.90
CA PHE A 135 -19.56 -9.99 -2.60
C PHE A 135 -18.70 -8.99 -1.82
N HIS A 136 -17.83 -9.46 -0.94
CA HIS A 136 -16.88 -8.62 -0.24
C HIS A 136 -15.97 -7.87 -1.23
N GLU A 137 -15.31 -8.59 -2.13
CA GLU A 137 -14.44 -7.99 -3.14
C GLU A 137 -15.21 -7.14 -4.15
N ALA A 138 -16.43 -7.56 -4.54
CA ALA A 138 -17.31 -6.76 -5.39
C ALA A 138 -17.75 -5.45 -4.71
N GLY A 139 -17.89 -5.46 -3.38
CA GLY A 139 -18.17 -4.27 -2.60
C GLY A 139 -17.06 -3.23 -2.71
N HIS A 140 -15.82 -3.63 -2.52
CA HIS A 140 -14.66 -2.77 -2.75
C HIS A 140 -14.64 -2.20 -4.17
N ALA A 141 -14.84 -3.07 -5.16
CA ALA A 141 -14.85 -2.69 -6.57
C ALA A 141 -15.94 -1.68 -6.89
N THR A 142 -17.16 -1.94 -6.44
CA THR A 142 -18.32 -1.08 -6.71
C THR A 142 -18.14 0.30 -6.11
N ILE A 143 -17.72 0.40 -4.86
CA ILE A 143 -17.52 1.70 -4.20
C ILE A 143 -16.38 2.46 -4.88
N SER A 144 -15.25 1.81 -5.14
CA SER A 144 -14.12 2.46 -5.83
C SER A 144 -14.51 3.01 -7.20
N TRP A 145 -15.39 2.31 -7.92
CA TRP A 145 -15.90 2.77 -9.20
C TRP A 145 -16.83 3.99 -9.09
N MET A 146 -17.53 4.12 -7.97
CA MET A 146 -18.52 5.19 -7.75
C MET A 146 -17.93 6.45 -7.13
N LEU A 147 -16.74 6.39 -6.54
CA LEU A 147 -16.09 7.50 -5.85
C LEU A 147 -15.09 8.21 -6.76
N GLU A 148 -15.12 9.54 -6.73
CA GLU A 148 -14.30 10.39 -7.58
C GLU A 148 -12.80 10.26 -7.29
N HIS A 149 -12.45 10.13 -6.01
CA HIS A 149 -11.06 10.16 -5.55
C HIS A 149 -10.51 8.79 -5.17
N ALA A 150 -11.31 7.73 -5.29
CA ALA A 150 -10.82 6.38 -5.05
C ALA A 150 -9.84 5.96 -6.15
N ALA A 151 -8.83 5.17 -5.77
CA ALA A 151 -7.87 4.66 -6.74
C ALA A 151 -8.57 3.79 -7.81
N PRO A 152 -8.21 3.95 -9.10
CA PRO A 152 -8.78 3.15 -10.18
C PRO A 152 -8.61 1.65 -9.93
N LEU A 153 -9.70 0.90 -10.05
CA LEU A 153 -9.70 -0.55 -9.91
C LEU A 153 -9.06 -1.19 -11.14
N VAL A 154 -8.09 -2.09 -10.92
CA VAL A 154 -7.43 -2.86 -11.99
C VAL A 154 -8.10 -4.21 -12.19
N LYS A 155 -8.31 -4.94 -11.10
CA LYS A 155 -8.96 -6.25 -11.10
C LYS A 155 -9.46 -6.64 -9.72
N VAL A 156 -10.38 -7.59 -9.72
CA VAL A 156 -10.88 -8.27 -8.53
C VAL A 156 -10.63 -9.77 -8.67
N THR A 157 -10.27 -10.43 -7.59
CA THR A 157 -10.07 -11.88 -7.57
C THR A 157 -10.56 -12.49 -6.27
N ILE A 158 -11.14 -13.67 -6.36
CA ILE A 158 -11.49 -14.52 -5.23
C ILE A 158 -10.53 -15.71 -5.08
N VAL A 159 -9.40 -15.65 -5.77
CA VAL A 159 -8.36 -16.68 -5.67
C VAL A 159 -7.56 -16.44 -4.38
N PRO A 160 -7.55 -17.40 -3.44
CA PRO A 160 -6.85 -17.21 -2.19
C PRO A 160 -5.33 -17.20 -2.40
N ARG A 161 -4.68 -16.17 -1.88
CA ARG A 161 -3.22 -16.00 -1.93
C ARG A 161 -2.70 -15.58 -0.56
N GLY A 162 -1.55 -16.12 -0.16
CA GLY A 162 -0.93 -15.76 1.12
C GLY A 162 -1.91 -15.86 2.30
N GLN A 163 -2.19 -14.76 2.97
CA GLN A 163 -3.17 -14.66 4.07
C GLN A 163 -4.57 -14.24 3.59
N SER A 164 -4.70 -13.75 2.35
CA SER A 164 -5.96 -13.26 1.80
C SER A 164 -6.79 -14.36 1.16
N LEU A 165 -8.13 -14.22 1.24
CA LEU A 165 -9.12 -15.07 0.60
C LEU A 165 -9.54 -14.57 -0.78
N GLY A 166 -9.42 -13.26 -1.00
CA GLY A 166 -9.65 -12.54 -2.23
C GLY A 166 -8.81 -11.27 -2.24
N ALA A 167 -8.87 -10.47 -3.29
CA ALA A 167 -8.24 -9.17 -3.36
C ALA A 167 -8.86 -8.29 -4.45
N ALA A 168 -9.05 -7.02 -4.14
CA ALA A 168 -9.26 -5.96 -5.11
C ALA A 168 -7.94 -5.21 -5.33
N TRP A 169 -7.53 -5.08 -6.58
CA TRP A 169 -6.28 -4.46 -6.99
C TRP A 169 -6.55 -3.08 -7.57
N TYR A 170 -5.81 -2.11 -7.08
CA TYR A 170 -5.94 -0.72 -7.46
C TYR A 170 -4.67 -0.21 -8.09
N LEU A 171 -4.78 0.84 -8.89
CA LEU A 171 -3.67 1.62 -9.40
C LEU A 171 -3.65 2.97 -8.66
N PRO A 172 -2.99 3.06 -7.50
CA PRO A 172 -2.93 4.32 -6.78
C PRO A 172 -2.16 5.35 -7.61
N GLU A 173 -2.68 6.57 -7.62
CA GLU A 173 -1.95 7.71 -8.17
C GLU A 173 -0.84 8.10 -7.19
N GLU A 174 0.36 8.33 -7.71
CA GLU A 174 1.47 8.86 -6.93
C GLU A 174 1.22 10.34 -6.64
N ARG A 175 0.82 10.62 -5.40
CA ARG A 175 0.50 11.98 -4.95
C ARG A 175 1.45 12.40 -3.84
N LEU A 176 2.04 13.59 -3.98
CA LEU A 176 2.88 14.18 -2.95
C LEU A 176 2.06 14.81 -1.82
N ILE A 177 0.83 15.23 -2.12
CA ILE A 177 -0.09 15.87 -1.18
C ILE A 177 -1.46 15.21 -1.33
N VAL A 178 -2.06 14.81 -0.20
CA VAL A 178 -3.37 14.16 -0.15
C VAL A 178 -4.35 15.08 0.59
N ARG A 179 -5.54 15.27 0.04
CA ARG A 179 -6.63 16.06 0.64
C ARG A 179 -7.55 15.17 1.48
N PRO A 180 -8.29 15.75 2.45
CA PRO A 180 -9.25 14.99 3.27
C PRO A 180 -10.25 14.17 2.45
N GLU A 181 -10.79 14.74 1.37
CA GLU A 181 -11.79 14.07 0.52
C GLU A 181 -11.23 12.78 -0.10
N GLN A 182 -9.96 12.79 -0.47
CA GLN A 182 -9.27 11.62 -1.04
C GLN A 182 -9.10 10.53 0.02
N MET A 183 -8.69 10.90 1.23
CA MET A 183 -8.56 9.96 2.35
C MET A 183 -9.92 9.36 2.74
N LEU A 184 -10.97 10.16 2.75
CA LEU A 184 -12.34 9.71 3.05
C LEU A 184 -12.86 8.74 1.98
N ASP A 185 -12.61 9.01 0.70
CA ASP A 185 -12.99 8.11 -0.39
C ASP A 185 -12.23 6.79 -0.32
N GLU A 186 -10.94 6.81 0.01
CA GLU A 186 -10.15 5.60 0.23
C GLU A 186 -10.67 4.78 1.42
N MET A 187 -11.04 5.45 2.53
CA MET A 187 -11.63 4.78 3.70
C MET A 187 -12.98 4.16 3.35
N CYS A 188 -13.84 4.89 2.64
CA CYS A 188 -15.13 4.41 2.18
C CYS A 188 -14.97 3.17 1.28
N ALA A 189 -14.04 3.21 0.33
CA ALA A 189 -13.73 2.08 -0.56
C ALA A 189 -13.19 0.87 0.23
N ALA A 190 -12.31 1.09 1.21
CA ALA A 190 -11.80 0.02 2.06
C ALA A 190 -12.88 -0.62 2.95
N LEU A 191 -13.90 0.12 3.34
CA LEU A 191 -15.06 -0.42 4.09
C LEU A 191 -16.09 -1.13 3.19
N GLY A 192 -15.91 -1.06 1.87
CA GLY A 192 -16.82 -1.60 0.86
C GLY A 192 -17.10 -3.08 1.00
N GLY A 193 -16.09 -3.89 1.31
CA GLY A 193 -16.27 -5.33 1.50
C GLY A 193 -17.21 -5.65 2.66
N ARG A 194 -16.95 -5.07 3.83
CA ARG A 194 -17.80 -5.23 5.01
C ARG A 194 -19.21 -4.68 4.80
N ALA A 195 -19.35 -3.56 4.09
CA ALA A 195 -20.63 -2.98 3.76
C ALA A 195 -21.43 -3.89 2.81
N ALA A 196 -20.78 -4.51 1.82
CA ALA A 196 -21.42 -5.45 0.91
C ALA A 196 -21.94 -6.70 1.64
N GLU A 197 -21.17 -7.27 2.56
CA GLU A 197 -21.66 -8.35 3.41
C GLU A 197 -22.93 -7.96 4.18
N LYS A 198 -22.94 -6.75 4.74
CA LYS A 198 -24.10 -6.22 5.47
C LYS A 198 -25.32 -6.02 4.58
N VAL A 199 -25.16 -5.44 3.40
CA VAL A 199 -26.25 -5.14 2.45
C VAL A 199 -26.85 -6.41 1.84
N ILE A 200 -26.02 -7.40 1.53
CA ILE A 200 -26.45 -8.62 0.83
C ILE A 200 -26.97 -9.69 1.82
N PHE A 201 -26.21 -9.94 2.89
CA PHE A 201 -26.47 -11.05 3.80
C PHE A 201 -27.10 -10.60 5.14
N ASN A 202 -27.16 -9.29 5.39
CA ASN A 202 -27.47 -8.73 6.71
C ASN A 202 -26.59 -9.28 7.84
N LYS A 203 -25.40 -9.74 7.52
CA LYS A 203 -24.38 -10.31 8.41
C LYS A 203 -23.05 -9.71 8.05
N ILE A 204 -22.13 -9.78 8.99
CA ILE A 204 -20.73 -9.37 8.81
C ILE A 204 -19.82 -10.52 9.26
N SER A 205 -18.62 -10.57 8.68
CA SER A 205 -17.64 -11.62 8.98
C SER A 205 -16.32 -11.05 9.51
N THR A 206 -15.40 -11.91 9.85
CA THR A 206 -14.02 -11.55 10.24
C THR A 206 -13.14 -11.20 9.03
N GLY A 207 -13.64 -11.35 7.81
CA GLY A 207 -12.87 -11.16 6.57
C GLY A 207 -12.31 -9.74 6.40
N ALA A 208 -12.98 -8.74 6.97
CA ALA A 208 -12.60 -7.33 6.87
C ALA A 208 -11.49 -6.88 7.86
N LEU A 209 -10.73 -7.80 8.49
CA LEU A 209 -9.72 -7.42 9.48
C LEU A 209 -8.68 -6.44 8.90
N SER A 210 -8.11 -6.77 7.75
CA SER A 210 -7.09 -5.94 7.09
C SER A 210 -7.62 -4.56 6.70
N ASP A 211 -8.87 -4.50 6.23
CA ASP A 211 -9.52 -3.25 5.85
C ASP A 211 -9.76 -2.36 7.07
N LEU A 212 -10.23 -2.95 8.16
CA LEU A 212 -10.43 -2.23 9.42
C LEU A 212 -9.12 -1.71 10.01
N GLU A 213 -8.03 -2.48 9.93
CA GLU A 213 -6.71 -2.02 10.33
C GLU A 213 -6.24 -0.82 9.51
N LYS A 214 -6.39 -0.91 8.18
CA LYS A 214 -6.04 0.18 7.26
C LYS A 214 -6.84 1.44 7.58
N VAL A 215 -8.16 1.32 7.67
CA VAL A 215 -9.07 2.45 7.93
C VAL A 215 -8.80 3.07 9.31
N THR A 216 -8.55 2.24 10.33
CA THR A 216 -8.24 2.74 11.68
C THR A 216 -6.93 3.53 11.70
N LYS A 217 -5.89 3.05 11.02
CA LYS A 217 -4.61 3.78 10.90
C LYS A 217 -4.80 5.10 10.18
N GLN A 218 -5.58 5.11 9.10
CA GLN A 218 -5.83 6.31 8.31
C GLN A 218 -6.66 7.35 9.08
N ALA A 219 -7.74 6.94 9.73
CA ALA A 219 -8.55 7.81 10.59
C ALA A 219 -7.72 8.40 11.74
N ARG A 220 -6.89 7.57 12.40
CA ARG A 220 -5.97 8.03 13.43
C ARG A 220 -4.99 9.07 12.90
N ALA A 221 -4.40 8.84 11.72
CA ALA A 221 -3.47 9.78 11.10
C ALA A 221 -4.17 11.11 10.75
N MET A 222 -5.40 11.09 10.23
CA MET A 222 -6.18 12.30 9.96
C MET A 222 -6.38 13.13 11.23
N VAL A 223 -6.71 12.49 12.35
CA VAL A 223 -7.03 13.16 13.61
C VAL A 223 -5.78 13.60 14.37
N THR A 224 -4.72 12.78 14.42
CA THR A 224 -3.58 13.00 15.33
C THR A 224 -2.28 13.43 14.64
N VAL A 225 -2.14 13.22 13.34
CA VAL A 225 -0.90 13.53 12.61
C VAL A 225 -1.09 14.76 11.74
N TYR A 226 -2.13 14.77 10.92
CA TYR A 226 -2.31 15.78 9.89
C TYR A 226 -3.18 16.97 10.30
N GLY A 227 -3.82 16.92 11.49
CA GLY A 227 -4.72 18.00 11.96
C GLY A 227 -5.93 18.21 11.06
N LEU A 228 -6.46 17.12 10.48
CA LEU A 228 -7.59 17.15 9.53
C LEU A 228 -8.94 16.86 10.21
N ASN A 229 -9.09 17.23 11.49
CA ASN A 229 -10.34 17.09 12.23
C ASN A 229 -10.68 18.40 12.93
N ASP A 230 -11.85 18.97 12.65
CA ASP A 230 -12.27 20.29 13.14
C ASP A 230 -12.38 20.37 14.66
N LYS A 231 -12.74 19.26 15.34
CA LYS A 231 -12.96 19.23 16.79
C LYS A 231 -11.66 19.12 17.56
N VAL A 232 -10.67 18.41 17.02
CA VAL A 232 -9.33 18.32 17.59
C VAL A 232 -8.50 19.54 17.20
N GLY A 233 -8.78 20.11 16.02
CA GLY A 233 -8.16 21.33 15.50
C GLY A 233 -6.86 21.09 14.74
N ASN A 234 -6.20 22.20 14.40
CA ASN A 234 -4.96 22.22 13.61
C ASN A 234 -3.74 21.85 14.49
N LEU A 235 -3.77 20.67 15.10
CA LEU A 235 -2.73 20.18 15.99
C LEU A 235 -2.16 18.87 15.45
N THR A 236 -0.86 18.67 15.67
CA THR A 236 -0.22 17.39 15.49
C THR A 236 0.29 16.84 16.80
N TYR A 237 0.04 15.57 17.05
CA TYR A 237 0.58 14.83 18.18
C TYR A 237 1.67 13.85 17.73
N HIS A 238 2.12 13.98 16.49
CA HIS A 238 3.20 13.19 15.93
C HIS A 238 4.52 13.95 16.03
N ASP A 239 5.53 13.30 16.60
CA ASP A 239 6.89 13.81 16.63
C ASP A 239 7.70 13.23 15.47
N SER A 240 7.97 14.06 14.47
CA SER A 240 8.78 13.68 13.30
C SER A 240 10.28 13.60 13.60
N SER A 241 10.74 14.02 14.79
CA SER A 241 12.16 13.99 15.17
C SER A 241 12.68 12.60 15.52
N GLY A 242 11.79 11.62 15.68
CA GLY A 242 12.14 10.25 16.10
C GLY A 242 12.63 10.13 17.55
N GLN A 243 12.56 11.23 18.33
CA GLN A 243 12.98 11.22 19.74
C GLN A 243 11.91 10.72 20.70
N SER A 244 10.66 10.61 20.23
CA SER A 244 9.52 10.23 21.08
C SER A 244 9.40 8.72 21.32
N GLU A 245 10.18 7.86 20.69
CA GLU A 245 10.13 6.40 20.94
C GLU A 245 10.46 6.01 22.40
N TYR A 246 11.04 6.94 23.16
CA TYR A 246 11.33 6.75 24.59
C TYR A 246 10.33 7.43 25.54
N ASN A 247 9.34 8.17 25.02
CA ASN A 247 8.32 8.79 25.86
C ASN A 247 7.12 7.84 26.03
N PHE A 248 7.07 7.15 27.17
CA PHE A 248 5.91 6.32 27.59
C PHE A 248 4.66 7.14 27.93
N THR A 249 4.72 8.47 27.80
CA THR A 249 3.61 9.37 28.14
C THR A 249 2.94 9.90 26.87
N LYS A 250 1.61 9.85 26.83
CA LYS A 250 0.82 10.49 25.77
C LYS A 250 1.09 12.00 25.77
N PRO A 251 1.25 12.65 24.59
CA PRO A 251 1.52 14.10 24.51
C PRO A 251 0.26 14.95 24.75
N TYR A 252 -0.82 14.39 25.28
CA TYR A 252 -2.11 15.04 25.51
C TYR A 252 -2.83 14.49 26.76
N SER A 253 -3.79 15.26 27.27
CA SER A 253 -4.61 14.91 28.44
C SER A 253 -5.57 13.74 28.15
N GLU A 254 -6.09 13.11 29.21
CA GLU A 254 -7.11 12.06 29.09
C GLU A 254 -8.37 12.57 28.38
N LYS A 255 -8.78 13.81 28.65
CA LYS A 255 -9.92 14.43 27.97
C LYS A 255 -9.70 14.55 26.43
N THR A 256 -8.49 14.90 26.04
CA THR A 256 -8.12 14.93 24.61
C THR A 256 -8.05 13.51 24.03
N SER A 257 -7.58 12.53 24.80
CA SER A 257 -7.58 11.11 24.40
C SER A 257 -8.99 10.62 24.09
N GLU A 258 -9.95 10.88 24.99
CA GLU A 258 -11.38 10.53 24.78
C GLU A 258 -11.96 11.20 23.54
N LEU A 259 -11.63 12.47 23.31
CA LEU A 259 -12.06 13.19 22.12
C LEU A 259 -11.48 12.56 20.83
N ILE A 260 -10.19 12.25 20.82
CA ILE A 260 -9.51 11.59 19.70
C ILE A 260 -10.17 10.24 19.41
N ASP A 261 -10.38 9.40 20.40
CA ASP A 261 -11.01 8.08 20.22
C ASP A 261 -12.43 8.21 19.66
N LYS A 262 -13.20 9.18 20.17
CA LYS A 262 -14.54 9.46 19.69
C LYS A 262 -14.53 9.93 18.22
N GLU A 263 -13.65 10.84 17.85
CA GLU A 263 -13.59 11.37 16.49
C GLU A 263 -13.09 10.33 15.49
N ILE A 264 -12.15 9.45 15.88
CA ILE A 264 -11.73 8.31 15.04
C ILE A 264 -12.93 7.37 14.80
N SER A 265 -13.67 7.01 15.85
CA SER A 265 -14.85 6.16 15.74
C SER A 265 -15.93 6.76 14.86
N ASN A 266 -16.23 8.06 15.06
CA ASN A 266 -17.22 8.78 14.26
C ASN A 266 -16.83 8.81 12.78
N LEU A 267 -15.59 9.10 12.47
CA LEU A 267 -15.07 9.19 11.11
C LEU A 267 -15.19 7.85 10.37
N ILE A 268 -14.86 6.75 11.04
CA ILE A 268 -14.98 5.40 10.47
C ILE A 268 -16.44 5.04 10.25
N GLU A 269 -17.30 5.27 11.24
CA GLU A 269 -18.73 4.96 11.14
C GLU A 269 -19.41 5.77 10.04
N GLU A 270 -19.07 7.03 9.90
CA GLU A 270 -19.58 7.90 8.84
C GLU A 270 -19.24 7.36 7.44
N GLN A 271 -17.98 6.93 7.23
CA GLN A 271 -17.59 6.32 5.97
C GLN A 271 -18.20 4.93 5.75
N TYR A 272 -18.44 4.17 6.81
CA TYR A 272 -19.14 2.89 6.72
C TYR A 272 -20.62 3.07 6.31
N GLN A 273 -21.31 4.02 6.91
CA GLN A 273 -22.70 4.33 6.52
C GLN A 273 -22.78 4.88 5.08
N ARG A 274 -21.79 5.69 4.67
CA ARG A 274 -21.66 6.14 3.28
C ARG A 274 -21.49 4.97 2.31
N ALA A 275 -20.64 4.01 2.66
CA ALA A 275 -20.43 2.78 1.88
C ALA A 275 -21.70 1.95 1.75
N ILE A 276 -22.45 1.75 2.84
CA ILE A 276 -23.74 1.04 2.83
C ILE A 276 -24.72 1.72 1.87
N LYS A 277 -24.88 3.04 1.99
CA LYS A 277 -25.79 3.82 1.14
C LYS A 277 -25.44 3.68 -0.34
N ILE A 278 -24.15 3.83 -0.71
CA ILE A 278 -23.70 3.67 -2.10
C ILE A 278 -24.05 2.28 -2.64
N LEU A 279 -23.86 1.23 -1.85
CA LEU A 279 -24.13 -0.15 -2.26
C LEU A 279 -25.62 -0.44 -2.34
N GLU A 280 -26.45 0.10 -1.44
CA GLU A 280 -27.91 -0.02 -1.52
C GLU A 280 -28.47 0.63 -2.78
N GLU A 281 -28.00 1.83 -3.13
CA GLU A 281 -28.37 2.55 -4.35
C GLU A 281 -27.88 1.86 -5.64
N ASN A 282 -26.85 1.02 -5.57
CA ASN A 282 -26.22 0.33 -6.70
C ASN A 282 -26.27 -1.21 -6.58
N LYS A 283 -27.24 -1.76 -5.87
CA LYS A 283 -27.36 -3.20 -5.59
C LYS A 283 -27.36 -4.07 -6.84
N ASP A 284 -27.96 -3.59 -7.92
CA ASP A 284 -28.00 -4.28 -9.21
C ASP A 284 -26.60 -4.41 -9.86
N LYS A 285 -25.73 -3.43 -9.64
CA LYS A 285 -24.35 -3.44 -10.12
C LYS A 285 -23.47 -4.34 -9.27
N LEU A 286 -23.72 -4.36 -7.96
CA LEU A 286 -23.02 -5.24 -7.02
C LEU A 286 -23.28 -6.73 -7.30
N SER A 287 -24.45 -7.06 -7.84
CA SER A 287 -24.88 -8.46 -8.11
C SER A 287 -24.51 -8.96 -9.51
N LYS A 288 -24.00 -8.11 -10.38
CA LYS A 288 -23.53 -8.45 -11.73
C LYS A 288 -22.06 -8.82 -11.74
#